data_c456a3b71127cfd3b02837a729c6e7ab
#
_entry.id   c456a3b71127cfd3b02837a729c6e7ab
#
_cell.length_a   1.000
_cell.length_b   1.000
_cell.length_c   1.000
_cell.angle_alpha   90.00
_cell.angle_beta   90.00
_cell.angle_gamma   90.00
#
_symmetry.space_group_name_H-M   'P 1'
#
loop_
_entity.id
_entity.type
_entity.pdbx_description
1 polymer ?
#
loop_
_entity_poly.entity_id
_entity_poly.type
_entity_poly.pdbx_seq_one_letter_code
_entity_poly.pdbx_strand_id
1 'polypeptide(L)'
;MNLTKQFFKYVSQNIFGLLGTSCYILADTYFISQAAGTDGVTLLNLCLPIYNFIFAIGAMVGLGAATRYAILRAQGDERCQRYFSNAIFCACALSVPFLLAGIFAPGSLLRLMGGDAEIVALGVPYARIFLMFTPFFMCNYIVSAFVRNDGDPSLAMVATLSSSLFNVVFDYIFMFPMGLGLAGAALATAVSPIISISICSRHFFKKENGVEFVRRMPSVKLLGQSCQLGISGFVGEMSSGVTTTVFNLLLLGLAGNVAVAAYGVVANFALVATAIFNGVAQGAQPLVSECYGKGDRAGARKLLLLGSGTALVLAAVLYSVVFGATDALVGIFNSENSVRMAQFAHMGMRLYFVGYFFAGFNIVAAGYLSAIDRPAEASITSICRGMAAIVVCSLVLSRLFGMNGVWAAFPVSELLTALLTLFLLLRRTKTE
;
A
#
# COMPACT_ATOMS: atom_id res chain seq x y z
N MET A 1 0.06 28.68 -9.64
CA MET A 1 0.45 27.61 -10.59
C MET A 1 -0.81 26.93 -11.09
N ASN A 2 -0.92 26.57 -12.38
CA ASN A 2 -2.14 25.93 -12.90
C ASN A 2 -2.38 24.59 -12.19
N LEU A 3 -3.62 24.32 -11.75
CA LEU A 3 -4.03 23.11 -11.02
C LEU A 3 -3.58 21.81 -11.72
N THR A 4 -3.67 21.78 -13.06
CA THR A 4 -3.22 20.64 -13.88
C THR A 4 -1.71 20.40 -13.76
N LYS A 5 -0.90 21.45 -13.75
CA LYS A 5 0.56 21.34 -13.59
C LYS A 5 0.93 20.86 -12.17
N GLN A 6 0.20 21.31 -11.16
CA GLN A 6 0.36 20.81 -9.79
C GLN A 6 -0.01 19.34 -9.69
N PHE A 7 -1.13 18.94 -10.29
CA PHE A 7 -1.57 17.55 -10.33
C PHE A 7 -0.48 16.63 -10.88
N PHE A 8 0.05 16.90 -12.07
CA PHE A 8 1.09 16.06 -12.66
C PHE A 8 2.39 16.04 -11.84
N LYS A 9 2.76 17.17 -11.22
CA LYS A 9 3.92 17.23 -10.31
C LYS A 9 3.71 16.31 -9.10
N TYR A 10 2.58 16.41 -8.41
CA TYR A 10 2.30 15.62 -7.21
C TYR A 10 2.15 14.13 -7.52
N VAL A 11 1.44 13.81 -8.59
CA VAL A 11 1.20 12.42 -9.01
C VAL A 11 2.48 11.75 -9.45
N SER A 12 3.29 12.37 -10.32
CA SER A 12 4.56 11.77 -10.77
C SER A 12 5.49 11.50 -9.59
N GLN A 13 5.64 12.46 -8.68
CA GLN A 13 6.50 12.30 -7.50
C GLN A 13 6.04 11.17 -6.57
N ASN A 14 4.71 11.02 -6.37
CA ASN A 14 4.19 9.91 -5.59
C ASN A 14 4.37 8.56 -6.28
N ILE A 15 4.13 8.48 -7.59
CA ILE A 15 4.38 7.25 -8.36
C ILE A 15 5.84 6.83 -8.22
N PHE A 16 6.81 7.74 -8.42
CA PHE A 16 8.22 7.41 -8.27
C PHE A 16 8.58 6.96 -6.84
N GLY A 17 8.04 7.62 -5.82
CA GLY A 17 8.24 7.21 -4.43
C GLY A 17 7.75 5.78 -4.18
N LEU A 18 6.52 5.47 -4.57
CA LEU A 18 5.93 4.15 -4.34
C LEU A 18 6.54 3.04 -5.24
N LEU A 19 7.01 3.39 -6.44
CA LEU A 19 7.81 2.46 -7.25
C LEU A 19 9.11 2.10 -6.54
N GLY A 20 9.80 3.07 -5.93
CA GLY A 20 10.99 2.80 -5.12
C GLY A 20 10.69 1.82 -3.98
N THR A 21 9.55 1.98 -3.31
CA THR A 21 9.08 1.04 -2.27
C THR A 21 8.86 -0.37 -2.84
N SER A 22 8.20 -0.49 -3.99
CA SER A 22 8.00 -1.81 -4.63
C SER A 22 9.31 -2.46 -5.02
N CYS A 23 10.27 -1.70 -5.53
CA CYS A 23 11.59 -2.21 -5.90
C CYS A 23 12.35 -2.77 -4.68
N TYR A 24 12.33 -2.07 -3.54
CA TYR A 24 13.03 -2.60 -2.37
C TYR A 24 12.35 -3.86 -1.81
N ILE A 25 11.03 -3.96 -1.83
CA ILE A 25 10.31 -5.17 -1.37
C ILE A 25 10.73 -6.38 -2.21
N LEU A 26 10.85 -6.22 -3.53
CA LEU A 26 11.31 -7.29 -4.41
C LEU A 26 12.77 -7.65 -4.15
N ALA A 27 13.64 -6.66 -3.93
CA ALA A 27 15.05 -6.87 -3.61
C ALA A 27 15.25 -7.58 -2.27
N ASP A 28 14.53 -7.16 -1.22
CA ASP A 28 14.55 -7.78 0.11
C ASP A 28 14.15 -9.27 0.02
N THR A 29 13.04 -9.58 -0.67
CA THR A 29 12.62 -10.96 -0.92
C THR A 29 13.70 -11.78 -1.64
N TYR A 30 14.37 -11.18 -2.63
CA TYR A 30 15.47 -11.83 -3.34
C TYR A 30 16.66 -12.12 -2.42
N PHE A 31 17.12 -11.15 -1.64
CA PHE A 31 18.25 -11.35 -0.73
C PHE A 31 17.94 -12.37 0.38
N ILE A 32 16.72 -12.34 0.93
CA ILE A 32 16.27 -13.34 1.90
C ILE A 32 16.29 -14.74 1.30
N SER A 33 15.85 -14.89 0.05
CA SER A 33 15.88 -16.19 -0.64
C SER A 33 17.31 -16.71 -0.87
N GLN A 34 18.27 -15.80 -1.13
CA GLN A 34 19.68 -16.16 -1.30
C GLN A 34 20.36 -16.54 0.04
N ALA A 35 19.96 -15.89 1.14
CA ALA A 35 20.61 -16.10 2.43
C ALA A 35 20.08 -17.33 3.20
N ALA A 36 18.78 -17.61 3.08
CA ALA A 36 18.11 -18.65 3.89
C ALA A 36 17.20 -19.58 3.04
N GLY A 37 17.31 -19.52 1.72
CA GLY A 37 16.58 -20.40 0.83
C GLY A 37 15.06 -20.38 1.02
N THR A 38 14.44 -21.54 0.96
CA THR A 38 12.99 -21.70 1.11
C THR A 38 12.49 -21.34 2.51
N ASP A 39 13.29 -21.58 3.54
CA ASP A 39 12.90 -21.30 4.93
C ASP A 39 12.83 -19.80 5.23
N GLY A 40 13.76 -19.02 4.64
CA GLY A 40 13.71 -17.57 4.71
C GLY A 40 12.47 -16.99 4.02
N VAL A 41 12.12 -17.48 2.85
CA VAL A 41 10.90 -17.07 2.12
C VAL A 41 9.64 -17.50 2.87
N THR A 42 9.63 -18.70 3.47
CA THR A 42 8.53 -19.20 4.31
C THR A 42 8.34 -18.29 5.53
N LEU A 43 9.43 -17.94 6.23
CA LEU A 43 9.39 -17.01 7.34
C LEU A 43 8.81 -15.64 6.92
N LEU A 44 9.28 -15.09 5.81
CA LEU A 44 8.77 -13.81 5.29
C LEU A 44 7.26 -13.89 5.05
N ASN A 45 6.79 -14.95 4.39
CA ASN A 45 5.36 -15.15 4.12
C ASN A 45 4.53 -15.29 5.41
N LEU A 46 5.04 -15.93 6.45
CA LEU A 46 4.39 -16.00 7.76
C LEU A 46 4.31 -14.63 8.45
N CYS A 47 5.28 -13.76 8.24
CA CYS A 47 5.31 -12.42 8.81
C CYS A 47 4.43 -11.41 8.05
N LEU A 48 4.16 -11.63 6.75
CA LEU A 48 3.40 -10.68 5.91
C LEU A 48 2.05 -10.23 6.49
N PRO A 49 1.19 -11.10 7.08
CA PRO A 49 -0.08 -10.64 7.65
C PRO A 49 0.10 -9.63 8.78
N ILE A 50 1.13 -9.82 9.63
CA ILE A 50 1.45 -8.91 10.72
C ILE A 50 1.96 -7.58 10.16
N TYR A 51 2.83 -7.62 9.15
CA TYR A 51 3.38 -6.43 8.50
C TYR A 51 2.29 -5.61 7.84
N ASN A 52 1.44 -6.25 7.04
CA ASN A 52 0.34 -5.60 6.37
C ASN A 52 -0.61 -4.95 7.39
N PHE A 53 -0.86 -5.59 8.54
CA PHE A 53 -1.69 -5.03 9.58
C PHE A 53 -1.06 -3.79 10.24
N ILE A 54 0.24 -3.82 10.55
CA ILE A 54 0.98 -2.68 11.09
C ILE A 54 0.96 -1.50 10.11
N PHE A 55 1.25 -1.77 8.83
CA PHE A 55 1.22 -0.76 7.77
C PHE A 55 -0.18 -0.22 7.53
N ALA A 56 -1.20 -1.08 7.58
CA ALA A 56 -2.59 -0.67 7.44
C ALA A 56 -3.02 0.31 8.54
N ILE A 57 -2.63 0.07 9.80
CA ILE A 57 -2.90 1.01 10.90
C ILE A 57 -2.16 2.34 10.65
N GLY A 58 -0.88 2.29 10.27
CA GLY A 58 -0.09 3.48 9.95
C GLY A 58 -0.70 4.29 8.81
N ALA A 59 -1.10 3.63 7.73
CA ALA A 59 -1.76 4.25 6.58
C ALA A 59 -3.13 4.86 6.97
N MET A 60 -3.94 4.13 7.74
CA MET A 60 -5.24 4.62 8.20
C MET A 60 -5.11 5.91 9.00
N VAL A 61 -4.25 5.92 10.01
CA VAL A 61 -4.04 7.08 10.86
C VAL A 61 -3.37 8.21 10.08
N GLY A 62 -2.32 7.90 9.31
CA GLY A 62 -1.52 8.89 8.59
C GLY A 62 -2.27 9.58 7.46
N LEU A 63 -2.84 8.82 6.53
CA LEU A 63 -3.59 9.37 5.40
C LEU A 63 -4.86 10.09 5.87
N GLY A 64 -5.59 9.51 6.82
CA GLY A 64 -6.81 10.12 7.32
C GLY A 64 -6.58 11.42 8.09
N ALA A 65 -5.58 11.46 8.98
CA ALA A 65 -5.22 12.67 9.72
C ALA A 65 -4.71 13.78 8.78
N ALA A 66 -3.85 13.44 7.80
CA ALA A 66 -3.32 14.39 6.83
C ALA A 66 -4.41 14.95 5.90
N THR A 67 -5.38 14.12 5.51
CA THR A 67 -6.55 14.56 4.74
C THR A 67 -7.40 15.56 5.54
N ARG A 68 -7.70 15.23 6.81
CA ARG A 68 -8.47 16.13 7.67
C ARG A 68 -7.73 17.43 7.93
N TYR A 69 -6.41 17.36 8.15
CA TYR A 69 -5.55 18.54 8.26
C TYR A 69 -5.66 19.43 7.01
N ALA A 70 -5.51 18.86 5.80
CA ALA A 70 -5.56 19.63 4.56
C ALA A 70 -6.92 20.33 4.34
N ILE A 71 -8.03 19.64 4.63
CA ILE A 71 -9.38 20.20 4.54
C ILE A 71 -9.54 21.39 5.49
N LEU A 72 -9.26 21.20 6.79
CA LEU A 72 -9.42 22.24 7.81
C LEU A 72 -8.49 23.42 7.60
N ARG A 73 -7.24 23.17 7.18
CA ARG A 73 -6.29 24.23 6.83
C ARG A 73 -6.80 25.09 5.68
N ALA A 74 -7.36 24.48 4.65
CA ALA A 74 -7.93 25.20 3.52
C ALA A 74 -9.17 26.02 3.90
N GLN A 75 -9.88 25.65 4.99
CA GLN A 75 -10.98 26.39 5.60
C GLN A 75 -10.49 27.51 6.55
N GLY A 76 -9.20 27.59 6.85
CA GLY A 76 -8.67 28.53 7.82
C GLY A 76 -8.93 28.15 9.30
N ASP A 77 -9.23 26.88 9.56
CA ASP A 77 -9.55 26.39 10.91
C ASP A 77 -8.26 25.95 11.65
N GLU A 78 -7.91 26.69 12.71
CA GLU A 78 -6.73 26.40 13.54
C GLU A 78 -6.72 25.02 14.19
N ARG A 79 -7.88 24.35 14.30
CA ARG A 79 -7.96 22.98 14.82
C ARG A 79 -7.17 21.98 13.98
N CYS A 80 -6.83 22.32 12.73
CA CYS A 80 -6.00 21.49 11.85
C CYS A 80 -4.67 21.12 12.52
N GLN A 81 -4.05 22.01 13.29
CA GLN A 81 -2.75 21.81 13.94
C GLN A 81 -2.74 20.64 14.95
N ARG A 82 -3.91 20.28 15.48
CA ARG A 82 -4.01 19.18 16.46
C ARG A 82 -3.89 17.80 15.85
N TYR A 83 -4.15 17.65 14.54
CA TYR A 83 -4.20 16.33 13.89
C TYR A 83 -2.84 15.68 13.77
N PHE A 84 -1.79 16.43 13.47
CA PHE A 84 -0.43 15.90 13.38
C PHE A 84 0.04 15.28 14.70
N SER A 85 0.04 16.08 15.76
CA SER A 85 0.48 15.63 17.09
C SER A 85 -0.37 14.50 17.62
N ASN A 86 -1.72 14.58 17.43
CA ASN A 86 -2.62 13.51 17.81
C ASN A 86 -2.33 12.19 17.07
N ALA A 87 -2.07 12.26 15.76
CA ALA A 87 -1.74 11.09 14.96
C ALA A 87 -0.44 10.42 15.43
N ILE A 88 0.63 11.21 15.68
CA ILE A 88 1.90 10.69 16.20
C ILE A 88 1.72 10.01 17.57
N PHE A 89 1.05 10.67 18.53
CA PHE A 89 0.81 10.10 19.85
C PHE A 89 -0.03 8.81 19.77
N CYS A 90 -1.09 8.81 18.96
CA CYS A 90 -1.94 7.63 18.79
C CYS A 90 -1.20 6.50 18.10
N ALA A 91 -0.37 6.76 17.09
CA ALA A 91 0.45 5.74 16.43
C ALA A 91 1.46 5.12 17.41
N CYS A 92 2.13 5.93 18.22
CA CYS A 92 3.01 5.43 19.26
C CYS A 92 2.25 4.56 20.28
N ALA A 93 1.06 4.97 20.70
CA ALA A 93 0.24 4.19 21.62
C ALA A 93 -0.26 2.86 20.98
N LEU A 94 -0.71 2.89 19.73
CA LEU A 94 -1.16 1.72 18.97
C LEU A 94 0.00 0.75 18.64
N SER A 95 1.22 1.22 18.60
CA SER A 95 2.40 0.38 18.37
C SER A 95 2.86 -0.41 19.61
N VAL A 96 2.43 0.01 20.82
CA VAL A 96 2.85 -0.61 22.09
C VAL A 96 2.58 -2.12 22.14
N PRO A 97 1.39 -2.64 21.78
CA PRO A 97 1.14 -4.08 21.79
C PRO A 97 2.11 -4.87 20.90
N PHE A 98 2.46 -4.34 19.72
CA PHE A 98 3.43 -4.98 18.80
C PHE A 98 4.85 -4.94 19.37
N LEU A 99 5.23 -3.81 19.97
CA LEU A 99 6.53 -3.64 20.63
C LEU A 99 6.66 -4.64 21.78
N LEU A 100 5.65 -4.77 22.63
CA LEU A 100 5.64 -5.74 23.74
C LEU A 100 5.68 -7.18 23.20
N ALA A 101 4.94 -7.49 22.15
CA ALA A 101 5.01 -8.80 21.50
C ALA A 101 6.42 -9.10 20.95
N GLY A 102 7.09 -8.11 20.36
CA GLY A 102 8.46 -8.23 19.87
C GLY A 102 9.48 -8.45 20.98
N ILE A 103 9.30 -7.82 22.13
CA ILE A 103 10.22 -7.98 23.29
C ILE A 103 10.00 -9.34 23.97
N PHE A 104 8.75 -9.68 24.31
CA PHE A 104 8.44 -10.78 25.22
C PHE A 104 8.04 -12.08 24.53
N ALA A 105 7.43 -12.03 23.35
CA ALA A 105 6.77 -13.18 22.74
C ALA A 105 6.92 -13.31 21.20
N PRO A 106 8.08 -12.98 20.57
CA PRO A 106 8.19 -13.06 19.10
C PRO A 106 8.01 -14.50 18.59
N GLY A 107 8.53 -15.49 19.31
CA GLY A 107 8.39 -16.91 18.94
C GLY A 107 6.95 -17.42 19.07
N SER A 108 6.20 -16.96 20.09
CA SER A 108 4.79 -17.34 20.25
C SER A 108 3.93 -16.76 19.11
N LEU A 109 4.26 -15.56 18.66
CA LEU A 109 3.58 -14.93 17.52
C LEU A 109 3.83 -15.71 16.22
N LEU A 110 5.08 -16.12 15.95
CA LEU A 110 5.42 -16.95 14.79
C LEU A 110 4.73 -18.31 14.82
N ARG A 111 4.62 -18.95 16.00
CA ARG A 111 3.85 -20.20 16.16
C ARG A 111 2.37 -20.00 15.89
N LEU A 112 1.80 -18.89 16.36
CA LEU A 112 0.39 -18.54 16.07
C LEU A 112 0.14 -18.37 14.57
N MET A 113 1.12 -17.88 13.82
CA MET A 113 1.06 -17.77 12.36
C MET A 113 1.28 -19.10 11.63
N GLY A 114 1.58 -20.19 12.33
CA GLY A 114 1.75 -21.52 11.78
C GLY A 114 3.22 -21.94 11.55
N GLY A 115 4.19 -21.19 12.09
CA GLY A 115 5.60 -21.58 12.04
C GLY A 115 5.90 -22.85 12.86
N ASP A 116 6.60 -23.79 12.27
CA ASP A 116 7.16 -24.94 12.96
C ASP A 116 8.37 -24.53 13.85
N ALA A 117 8.95 -25.49 14.55
CA ALA A 117 10.04 -25.22 15.50
C ALA A 117 11.28 -24.64 14.80
N GLU A 118 11.57 -25.07 13.58
CA GLU A 118 12.74 -24.66 12.80
C GLU A 118 12.58 -23.23 12.28
N ILE A 119 11.45 -22.94 11.64
CA ILE A 119 11.10 -21.59 11.16
C ILE A 119 11.00 -20.57 12.32
N VAL A 120 10.46 -21.01 13.47
CA VAL A 120 10.41 -20.16 14.67
C VAL A 120 11.80 -19.84 15.18
N ALA A 121 12.69 -20.84 15.30
CA ALA A 121 14.06 -20.62 15.74
C ALA A 121 14.82 -19.64 14.83
N LEU A 122 14.67 -19.82 13.51
CA LEU A 122 15.25 -18.94 12.49
C LEU A 122 14.66 -17.52 12.53
N GLY A 123 13.35 -17.40 12.78
CA GLY A 123 12.59 -16.18 12.63
C GLY A 123 12.52 -15.28 13.87
N VAL A 124 12.83 -15.78 15.07
CA VAL A 124 12.74 -14.98 16.31
C VAL A 124 13.56 -13.70 16.25
N PRO A 125 14.84 -13.68 15.82
CA PRO A 125 15.61 -12.44 15.71
C PRO A 125 14.99 -11.46 14.71
N TYR A 126 14.52 -11.95 13.55
CA TYR A 126 13.88 -11.18 12.50
C TYR A 126 12.59 -10.51 13.00
N ALA A 127 11.66 -11.29 13.54
CA ALA A 127 10.38 -10.80 14.04
C ALA A 127 10.56 -9.84 15.22
N ARG A 128 11.51 -10.10 16.11
CA ARG A 128 11.84 -9.22 17.25
C ARG A 128 12.25 -7.84 16.77
N ILE A 129 13.22 -7.74 15.87
CA ILE A 129 13.72 -6.47 15.34
C ILE A 129 12.57 -5.72 14.67
N PHE A 130 11.84 -6.37 13.78
CA PHE A 130 10.73 -5.73 13.05
C PHE A 130 9.66 -5.18 14.01
N LEU A 131 9.20 -5.97 14.97
CA LEU A 131 8.15 -5.57 15.91
C LEU A 131 8.59 -4.44 16.84
N MET A 132 9.87 -4.43 17.26
CA MET A 132 10.41 -3.34 18.09
C MET A 132 10.42 -1.99 17.36
N PHE A 133 10.52 -1.98 16.03
CA PHE A 133 10.54 -0.77 15.22
C PHE A 133 9.14 -0.35 14.69
N THR A 134 8.08 -1.03 15.11
CA THR A 134 6.70 -0.70 14.74
C THR A 134 6.33 0.80 14.89
N PRO A 135 6.74 1.51 15.97
CA PRO A 135 6.46 2.94 16.09
C PRO A 135 7.00 3.75 14.90
N PHE A 136 8.18 3.42 14.42
CA PHE A 136 8.81 4.12 13.30
C PHE A 136 8.09 3.84 11.97
N PHE A 137 7.64 2.60 11.74
CA PHE A 137 6.82 2.27 10.56
C PHE A 137 5.54 3.08 10.53
N MET A 138 4.78 3.12 11.63
CA MET A 138 3.53 3.88 11.71
C MET A 138 3.78 5.40 11.58
N CYS A 139 4.78 5.93 12.28
CA CYS A 139 5.12 7.36 12.21
C CYS A 139 5.59 7.79 10.82
N ASN A 140 6.27 6.91 10.07
CA ASN A 140 6.69 7.22 8.70
C ASN A 140 5.50 7.48 7.76
N TYR A 141 4.41 6.70 7.86
CA TYR A 141 3.18 6.96 7.11
C TYR A 141 2.60 8.33 7.45
N ILE A 142 2.59 8.70 8.74
CA ILE A 142 2.05 9.97 9.20
C ILE A 142 2.91 11.14 8.69
N VAL A 143 4.21 11.11 8.95
CA VAL A 143 5.13 12.20 8.59
C VAL A 143 5.15 12.41 7.08
N SER A 144 5.26 11.35 6.29
CA SER A 144 5.25 11.42 4.82
C SER A 144 3.92 11.99 4.28
N ALA A 145 2.78 11.56 4.85
CA ALA A 145 1.48 12.07 4.45
C ALA A 145 1.32 13.55 4.78
N PHE A 146 1.76 14.00 5.96
CA PHE A 146 1.67 15.42 6.35
C PHE A 146 2.59 16.30 5.50
N VAL A 147 3.84 15.93 5.29
CA VAL A 147 4.77 16.67 4.42
C VAL A 147 4.19 16.86 3.02
N ARG A 148 3.60 15.81 2.46
CA ARG A 148 2.95 15.84 1.15
C ARG A 148 1.72 16.74 1.14
N ASN A 149 0.87 16.69 2.17
CA ASN A 149 -0.34 17.48 2.31
C ASN A 149 -0.05 18.95 2.67
N ASP A 150 1.11 19.23 3.23
CA ASP A 150 1.58 20.58 3.54
C ASP A 150 2.35 21.25 2.37
N GLY A 151 2.33 20.64 1.19
CA GLY A 151 2.80 21.24 -0.04
C GLY A 151 4.21 20.85 -0.49
N ASP A 152 4.86 19.85 0.13
CA ASP A 152 6.20 19.40 -0.22
C ASP A 152 6.26 17.92 -0.67
N PRO A 153 5.54 17.55 -1.74
CA PRO A 153 5.58 16.18 -2.27
C PRO A 153 6.98 15.78 -2.78
N SER A 154 7.80 16.75 -3.16
CA SER A 154 9.17 16.49 -3.61
C SER A 154 10.03 15.94 -2.48
N LEU A 155 9.93 16.52 -1.29
CA LEU A 155 10.68 16.05 -0.12
C LEU A 155 10.19 14.67 0.32
N ALA A 156 8.87 14.44 0.32
CA ALA A 156 8.30 13.13 0.62
C ALA A 156 8.79 12.05 -0.37
N MET A 157 8.85 12.35 -1.68
CA MET A 157 9.42 11.46 -2.70
C MET A 157 10.90 11.16 -2.42
N VAL A 158 11.72 12.19 -2.21
CA VAL A 158 13.16 12.02 -1.95
C VAL A 158 13.36 11.18 -0.68
N ALA A 159 12.58 11.41 0.37
CA ALA A 159 12.64 10.64 1.61
C ALA A 159 12.33 9.16 1.37
N THR A 160 11.26 8.86 0.63
CA THR A 160 10.88 7.49 0.31
C THR A 160 11.91 6.80 -0.57
N LEU A 161 12.42 7.45 -1.63
CA LEU A 161 13.45 6.88 -2.50
C LEU A 161 14.77 6.65 -1.77
N SER A 162 15.21 7.59 -0.93
CA SER A 162 16.43 7.45 -0.12
C SER A 162 16.30 6.31 0.89
N SER A 163 15.15 6.17 1.52
CA SER A 163 14.82 5.08 2.43
C SER A 163 14.82 3.73 1.70
N SER A 164 14.24 3.66 0.52
CA SER A 164 14.22 2.45 -0.32
C SER A 164 15.63 2.06 -0.80
N LEU A 165 16.41 3.03 -1.24
CA LEU A 165 17.80 2.79 -1.65
C LEU A 165 18.66 2.33 -0.46
N PHE A 166 18.50 2.98 0.70
CA PHE A 166 19.15 2.56 1.94
C PHE A 166 18.81 1.09 2.25
N ASN A 167 17.54 0.72 2.18
CA ASN A 167 17.10 -0.65 2.44
C ASN A 167 17.84 -1.65 1.53
N VAL A 168 17.78 -1.48 0.22
CA VAL A 168 18.41 -2.40 -0.75
C VAL A 168 19.93 -2.54 -0.50
N VAL A 169 20.63 -1.42 -0.28
CA VAL A 169 22.07 -1.42 -0.08
C VAL A 169 22.44 -2.08 1.27
N PHE A 170 21.72 -1.75 2.33
CA PHE A 170 22.04 -2.25 3.66
C PHE A 170 21.47 -3.65 3.93
N ASP A 171 20.44 -4.11 3.22
CA ASP A 171 20.08 -5.53 3.18
C ASP A 171 21.28 -6.36 2.74
N TYR A 172 21.89 -5.99 1.60
CA TYR A 172 23.08 -6.68 1.11
C TYR A 172 24.22 -6.63 2.13
N ILE A 173 24.55 -5.44 2.65
CA ILE A 173 25.70 -5.24 3.57
C ILE A 173 25.52 -6.00 4.88
N PHE A 174 24.36 -5.90 5.50
CA PHE A 174 24.10 -6.53 6.79
C PHE A 174 23.97 -8.04 6.68
N MET A 175 23.32 -8.53 5.61
CA MET A 175 23.09 -9.97 5.43
C MET A 175 24.36 -10.73 5.09
N PHE A 176 25.17 -10.23 4.15
CA PHE A 176 26.31 -10.96 3.58
C PHE A 176 27.65 -10.51 4.15
N PRO A 177 28.19 -9.31 3.92
CA PRO A 177 29.50 -8.90 4.46
C PRO A 177 29.57 -8.91 5.98
N MET A 178 28.49 -8.48 6.67
CA MET A 178 28.43 -8.47 8.14
C MET A 178 27.97 -9.81 8.74
N GLY A 179 27.50 -10.74 7.93
CA GLY A 179 27.10 -12.07 8.38
C GLY A 179 25.88 -12.14 9.30
N LEU A 180 25.05 -11.09 9.33
CA LEU A 180 23.88 -11.03 10.20
C LEU A 180 22.67 -11.85 9.63
N GLY A 181 22.75 -12.34 8.40
CA GLY A 181 21.69 -13.13 7.77
C GLY A 181 20.34 -12.44 7.83
N LEU A 182 19.28 -13.17 8.21
CA LEU A 182 17.90 -12.64 8.28
C LEU A 182 17.74 -11.49 9.30
N ALA A 183 18.51 -11.47 10.38
CA ALA A 183 18.49 -10.35 11.33
C ALA A 183 19.01 -9.07 10.66
N GLY A 184 19.94 -9.19 9.71
CA GLY A 184 20.44 -8.08 8.90
C GLY A 184 19.34 -7.49 8.00
N ALA A 185 18.56 -8.33 7.31
CA ALA A 185 17.40 -7.89 6.53
C ALA A 185 16.38 -7.15 7.41
N ALA A 186 16.01 -7.73 8.56
CA ALA A 186 15.11 -7.08 9.49
C ALA A 186 15.64 -5.72 9.97
N LEU A 187 16.94 -5.60 10.20
CA LEU A 187 17.57 -4.36 10.67
C LEU A 187 17.55 -3.27 9.57
N ALA A 188 17.88 -3.61 8.33
CA ALA A 188 17.85 -2.67 7.23
C ALA A 188 16.41 -2.16 6.99
N THR A 189 15.43 -3.07 7.00
CA THR A 189 14.01 -2.73 6.88
C THR A 189 13.54 -1.86 8.06
N ALA A 190 13.98 -2.15 9.29
CA ALA A 190 13.60 -1.43 10.50
C ALA A 190 14.18 0.00 10.57
N VAL A 191 15.40 0.21 10.05
CA VAL A 191 16.06 1.52 10.02
C VAL A 191 15.57 2.40 8.88
N SER A 192 15.12 1.82 7.77
CA SER A 192 14.64 2.55 6.58
C SER A 192 13.60 3.65 6.90
N PRO A 193 12.55 3.43 7.72
CA PRO A 193 11.60 4.48 8.11
C PRO A 193 12.25 5.65 8.85
N ILE A 194 13.29 5.39 9.65
CA ILE A 194 14.02 6.44 10.37
C ILE A 194 14.73 7.37 9.40
N ILE A 195 15.33 6.82 8.34
CA ILE A 195 15.93 7.63 7.26
C ILE A 195 14.87 8.51 6.59
N SER A 196 13.71 7.94 6.23
CA SER A 196 12.61 8.68 5.64
C SER A 196 12.10 9.79 6.56
N ILE A 197 11.83 9.50 7.84
CA ILE A 197 11.39 10.47 8.85
C ILE A 197 12.44 11.59 9.01
N SER A 198 13.73 11.24 9.07
CA SER A 198 14.82 12.21 9.22
C SER A 198 14.92 13.18 8.05
N ILE A 199 14.70 12.70 6.83
CA ILE A 199 14.66 13.56 5.63
C ILE A 199 13.39 14.42 5.64
N CYS A 200 12.23 13.83 5.90
CA CYS A 200 10.95 14.54 6.00
C CYS A 200 10.95 15.61 7.11
N SER A 201 11.67 15.37 8.22
CA SER A 201 11.74 16.31 9.33
C SER A 201 12.32 17.68 8.94
N ARG A 202 13.10 17.74 7.85
CA ARG A 202 13.58 19.02 7.28
C ARG A 202 12.45 19.96 6.88
N HIS A 203 11.27 19.42 6.55
CA HIS A 203 10.10 20.22 6.23
C HIS A 203 9.67 21.11 7.39
N PHE A 204 9.71 20.60 8.62
CA PHE A 204 9.27 21.30 9.81
C PHE A 204 10.18 22.49 10.21
N PHE A 205 11.38 22.58 9.63
CA PHE A 205 12.30 23.72 9.81
C PHE A 205 12.20 24.76 8.68
N LYS A 206 11.36 24.52 7.65
CA LYS A 206 11.15 25.50 6.57
C LYS A 206 10.23 26.62 7.05
N LYS A 207 10.45 27.85 6.52
CA LYS A 207 9.58 29.01 6.79
C LYS A 207 8.15 28.83 6.26
N GLU A 208 7.98 27.99 5.26
CA GLU A 208 6.71 27.70 4.58
C GLU A 208 5.93 26.57 5.26
N ASN A 209 6.50 25.97 6.31
CA ASN A 209 5.86 24.92 7.07
C ASN A 209 4.57 25.41 7.72
N GLY A 210 3.47 24.71 7.43
CA GLY A 210 2.17 24.96 8.03
C GLY A 210 1.78 23.99 9.12
N VAL A 211 2.61 22.98 9.42
CA VAL A 211 2.35 21.95 10.43
C VAL A 211 3.05 22.27 11.73
N GLU A 212 2.29 22.44 12.80
CA GLU A 212 2.82 22.69 14.14
C GLU A 212 2.66 21.47 15.05
N PHE A 213 3.66 21.22 15.88
CA PHE A 213 3.56 20.20 16.92
C PHE A 213 2.93 20.77 18.18
N VAL A 214 1.66 20.44 18.42
CA VAL A 214 0.89 20.94 19.58
C VAL A 214 0.95 19.92 20.71
N ARG A 215 1.56 20.28 21.85
CA ARG A 215 1.60 19.45 23.06
C ARG A 215 0.26 19.50 23.78
N ARG A 216 -0.67 18.62 23.38
CA ARG A 216 -1.96 18.40 24.07
C ARG A 216 -2.18 16.91 24.24
N MET A 217 -3.01 16.54 25.24
CA MET A 217 -3.41 15.15 25.44
C MET A 217 -4.04 14.57 24.18
N PRO A 218 -3.67 13.32 23.78
CA PRO A 218 -4.28 12.65 22.64
C PRO A 218 -5.78 12.52 22.81
N SER A 219 -6.51 12.73 21.72
CA SER A 219 -7.96 12.69 21.69
C SER A 219 -8.45 11.53 20.83
N VAL A 220 -9.21 10.62 21.45
CA VAL A 220 -9.85 9.49 20.75
C VAL A 220 -10.83 9.99 19.68
N LYS A 221 -11.49 11.14 19.90
CA LYS A 221 -12.38 11.73 18.91
C LYS A 221 -11.63 12.14 17.64
N LEU A 222 -10.47 12.78 17.78
CA LEU A 222 -9.64 13.15 16.61
C LEU A 222 -9.08 11.91 15.91
N LEU A 223 -8.71 10.87 16.69
CA LEU A 223 -8.30 9.60 16.11
C LEU A 223 -9.44 8.96 15.32
N GLY A 224 -10.65 8.90 15.86
CA GLY A 224 -11.84 8.36 15.17
C GLY A 224 -12.14 9.09 13.87
N GLN A 225 -12.05 10.43 13.86
CA GLN A 225 -12.22 11.25 12.66
C GLN A 225 -11.13 10.99 11.61
N SER A 226 -9.89 10.77 12.04
CA SER A 226 -8.79 10.38 11.16
C SER A 226 -9.02 8.98 10.59
N CYS A 227 -9.34 8.00 11.43
CA CYS A 227 -9.61 6.63 10.99
C CYS A 227 -10.75 6.56 9.96
N GLN A 228 -11.83 7.33 10.14
CA GLN A 228 -12.94 7.37 9.19
C GLN A 228 -12.48 7.72 7.76
N LEU A 229 -11.64 8.75 7.62
CA LEU A 229 -11.10 9.16 6.31
C LEU A 229 -9.98 8.23 5.82
N GLY A 230 -9.30 7.55 6.74
CA GLY A 230 -8.18 6.67 6.43
C GLY A 230 -8.55 5.20 6.21
N ILE A 231 -9.80 4.77 6.36
CA ILE A 231 -10.23 3.38 6.15
C ILE A 231 -9.85 2.87 4.76
N SER A 232 -9.95 3.70 3.74
CA SER A 232 -9.53 3.35 2.38
C SER A 232 -8.04 2.95 2.31
N GLY A 233 -7.18 3.61 3.06
CA GLY A 233 -5.76 3.27 3.19
C GLY A 233 -5.55 1.95 3.93
N PHE A 234 -6.27 1.74 5.06
CA PHE A 234 -6.23 0.48 5.80
C PHE A 234 -6.62 -0.71 4.93
N VAL A 235 -7.75 -0.60 4.25
CA VAL A 235 -8.23 -1.67 3.36
C VAL A 235 -7.29 -1.87 2.18
N GLY A 236 -6.68 -0.79 1.66
CA GLY A 236 -5.70 -0.86 0.58
C GLY A 236 -4.50 -1.74 0.94
N GLU A 237 -3.92 -1.56 2.14
CA GLU A 237 -2.81 -2.38 2.63
C GLU A 237 -3.24 -3.83 2.89
N MET A 238 -4.42 -4.04 3.49
CA MET A 238 -4.93 -5.37 3.80
C MET A 238 -5.37 -6.17 2.56
N SER A 239 -5.84 -5.50 1.50
CA SER A 239 -6.45 -6.15 0.34
C SER A 239 -5.47 -7.04 -0.43
N SER A 240 -4.20 -6.67 -0.50
CA SER A 240 -3.19 -7.50 -1.17
C SER A 240 -3.01 -8.85 -0.46
N GLY A 241 -2.97 -8.85 0.86
CA GLY A 241 -2.90 -10.06 1.67
C GLY A 241 -4.13 -10.95 1.51
N VAL A 242 -5.34 -10.37 1.53
CA VAL A 242 -6.59 -11.10 1.31
C VAL A 242 -6.61 -11.73 -0.08
N THR A 243 -6.31 -10.96 -1.13
CA THR A 243 -6.28 -11.47 -2.51
C THR A 243 -5.28 -12.60 -2.66
N THR A 244 -4.05 -12.40 -2.16
CA THR A 244 -2.99 -13.41 -2.25
C THR A 244 -3.39 -14.70 -1.53
N THR A 245 -3.96 -14.60 -0.34
CA THR A 245 -4.40 -15.79 0.41
C THR A 245 -5.50 -16.55 -0.33
N VAL A 246 -6.53 -15.85 -0.80
CA VAL A 246 -7.66 -16.49 -1.51
C VAL A 246 -7.20 -17.14 -2.81
N PHE A 247 -6.37 -16.45 -3.60
CA PHE A 247 -5.86 -16.99 -4.85
C PHE A 247 -4.96 -18.21 -4.60
N ASN A 248 -4.04 -18.14 -3.64
CA ASN A 248 -3.17 -19.27 -3.31
C ASN A 248 -3.97 -20.50 -2.88
N LEU A 249 -4.98 -20.35 -2.02
CA LEU A 249 -5.82 -21.47 -1.58
C LEU A 249 -6.59 -22.10 -2.74
N LEU A 250 -7.18 -21.29 -3.62
CA LEU A 250 -7.94 -21.79 -4.76
C LEU A 250 -7.03 -22.46 -5.81
N LEU A 251 -5.91 -21.85 -6.13
CA LEU A 251 -4.95 -22.35 -7.11
C LEU A 251 -4.26 -23.62 -6.63
N LEU A 252 -3.93 -23.70 -5.32
CA LEU A 252 -3.39 -24.91 -4.71
C LEU A 252 -4.37 -26.10 -4.86
N GLY A 253 -5.67 -25.84 -4.62
CA GLY A 253 -6.71 -26.85 -4.78
C GLY A 253 -6.97 -27.29 -6.23
N LEU A 254 -6.76 -26.37 -7.20
CA LEU A 254 -7.05 -26.64 -8.62
C LEU A 254 -5.89 -27.33 -9.37
N ALA A 255 -4.64 -26.90 -9.15
CA ALA A 255 -3.50 -27.39 -9.92
C ALA A 255 -2.20 -27.50 -9.11
N GLY A 256 -2.28 -27.43 -7.77
CA GLY A 256 -1.16 -27.63 -6.87
C GLY A 256 -0.15 -26.48 -6.88
N ASN A 257 1.06 -26.77 -6.40
CA ASN A 257 2.12 -25.78 -6.20
C ASN A 257 2.54 -25.05 -7.48
N VAL A 258 2.42 -25.68 -8.64
CA VAL A 258 2.76 -25.07 -9.94
C VAL A 258 1.85 -23.87 -10.24
N ALA A 259 0.57 -23.96 -9.89
CA ALA A 259 -0.37 -22.86 -10.07
C ALA A 259 -0.10 -21.71 -9.07
N VAL A 260 0.26 -22.05 -7.83
CA VAL A 260 0.67 -21.06 -6.82
C VAL A 260 1.94 -20.32 -7.26
N ALA A 261 2.92 -21.03 -7.81
CA ALA A 261 4.14 -20.43 -8.36
C ALA A 261 3.83 -19.48 -9.53
N ALA A 262 2.92 -19.88 -10.43
CA ALA A 262 2.46 -19.01 -11.52
C ALA A 262 1.78 -17.74 -11.01
N TYR A 263 0.98 -17.83 -9.93
CA TYR A 263 0.40 -16.65 -9.29
C TYR A 263 1.46 -15.76 -8.63
N GLY A 264 2.51 -16.32 -8.06
CA GLY A 264 3.63 -15.56 -7.53
C GLY A 264 4.23 -14.59 -8.56
N VAL A 265 4.36 -15.03 -9.82
CA VAL A 265 4.80 -14.16 -10.93
C VAL A 265 3.80 -13.00 -11.14
N VAL A 266 2.50 -13.33 -11.25
CA VAL A 266 1.43 -12.32 -11.42
C VAL A 266 1.43 -11.35 -10.24
N ALA A 267 1.55 -11.82 -9.01
CA ALA A 267 1.51 -11.02 -7.79
C ALA A 267 2.68 -10.02 -7.71
N ASN A 268 3.89 -10.40 -8.12
CA ASN A 268 5.04 -9.50 -8.15
C ASN A 268 4.82 -8.30 -9.09
N PHE A 269 4.29 -8.54 -10.28
CA PHE A 269 3.95 -7.46 -11.20
C PHE A 269 2.71 -6.67 -10.74
N ALA A 270 1.76 -7.32 -10.08
CA ALA A 270 0.59 -6.68 -9.48
C ALA A 270 0.97 -5.71 -8.35
N LEU A 271 2.02 -6.02 -7.56
CA LEU A 271 2.57 -5.13 -6.55
C LEU A 271 3.02 -3.80 -7.16
N VAL A 272 3.80 -3.86 -8.24
CA VAL A 272 4.30 -2.68 -8.96
C VAL A 272 3.14 -1.90 -9.58
N ALA A 273 2.19 -2.60 -10.22
CA ALA A 273 1.01 -1.98 -10.80
C ALA A 273 0.17 -1.22 -9.75
N THR A 274 -0.10 -1.87 -8.62
CA THR A 274 -0.88 -1.26 -7.52
C THR A 274 -0.17 -0.03 -6.94
N ALA A 275 1.16 -0.05 -6.83
CA ALA A 275 1.95 1.11 -6.40
C ALA A 275 1.77 2.31 -7.34
N ILE A 276 1.72 2.08 -8.65
CA ILE A 276 1.48 3.16 -9.65
C ILE A 276 0.12 3.82 -9.40
N PHE A 277 -0.96 3.05 -9.26
CA PHE A 277 -2.30 3.59 -9.08
C PHE A 277 -2.51 4.24 -7.70
N ASN A 278 -1.92 3.67 -6.64
CA ASN A 278 -1.85 4.31 -5.33
C ASN A 278 -1.08 5.63 -5.40
N GLY A 279 -0.02 5.72 -6.21
CA GLY A 279 0.71 6.95 -6.47
C GLY A 279 -0.16 8.04 -7.10
N VAL A 280 -1.05 7.68 -8.04
CA VAL A 280 -2.04 8.62 -8.61
C VAL A 280 -3.01 9.11 -7.55
N ALA A 281 -3.60 8.20 -6.76
CA ALA A 281 -4.59 8.54 -5.75
C ALA A 281 -3.99 9.42 -4.64
N GLN A 282 -2.89 8.97 -4.03
CA GLN A 282 -2.21 9.69 -2.94
C GLN A 282 -1.59 11.02 -3.40
N GLY A 283 -1.15 11.11 -4.66
CA GLY A 283 -0.65 12.35 -5.24
C GLY A 283 -1.75 13.38 -5.50
N ALA A 284 -2.93 12.94 -5.92
CA ALA A 284 -4.07 13.81 -6.13
C ALA A 284 -4.73 14.28 -4.82
N GLN A 285 -4.69 13.46 -3.77
CA GLN A 285 -5.41 13.66 -2.51
C GLN A 285 -5.19 15.02 -1.86
N PRO A 286 -3.96 15.57 -1.70
CA PRO A 286 -3.74 16.89 -1.11
C PRO A 286 -4.45 18.01 -1.87
N LEU A 287 -4.38 17.94 -3.20
CA LEU A 287 -4.98 18.97 -4.07
C LEU A 287 -6.51 18.91 -4.03
N VAL A 288 -7.07 17.70 -4.01
CA VAL A 288 -8.54 17.52 -3.88
C VAL A 288 -9.02 18.04 -2.52
N SER A 289 -8.32 17.70 -1.44
CA SER A 289 -8.66 18.16 -0.08
C SER A 289 -8.58 19.68 0.04
N GLU A 290 -7.59 20.31 -0.59
CA GLU A 290 -7.45 21.76 -0.62
C GLU A 290 -8.59 22.42 -1.41
N CYS A 291 -8.91 21.92 -2.62
CA CYS A 291 -10.05 22.42 -3.41
C CYS A 291 -11.36 22.29 -2.64
N TYR A 292 -11.60 21.10 -2.03
CA TYR A 292 -12.80 20.84 -1.25
C TYR A 292 -12.91 21.78 -0.04
N GLY A 293 -11.83 21.96 0.73
CA GLY A 293 -11.78 22.85 1.87
C GLY A 293 -12.06 24.33 1.52
N LYS A 294 -11.61 24.76 0.34
CA LYS A 294 -11.89 26.11 -0.21
C LYS A 294 -13.28 26.25 -0.83
N GLY A 295 -14.08 25.17 -0.92
CA GLY A 295 -15.37 25.17 -1.60
C GLY A 295 -15.28 25.10 -3.13
N ASP A 296 -14.09 24.91 -3.71
CA ASP A 296 -13.89 24.76 -5.16
C ASP A 296 -14.27 23.34 -5.62
N ARG A 297 -15.57 23.10 -5.74
CA ARG A 297 -16.10 21.82 -6.22
C ARG A 297 -15.73 21.54 -7.68
N ALA A 298 -15.61 22.55 -8.51
CA ALA A 298 -15.21 22.40 -9.91
C ALA A 298 -13.76 21.94 -10.03
N GLY A 299 -12.85 22.52 -9.25
CA GLY A 299 -11.46 22.10 -9.14
C GLY A 299 -11.31 20.66 -8.63
N ALA A 300 -12.03 20.31 -7.56
CA ALA A 300 -12.04 18.94 -7.05
C ALA A 300 -12.53 17.93 -8.08
N ARG A 301 -13.64 18.20 -8.80
CA ARG A 301 -14.14 17.35 -9.88
C ARG A 301 -13.16 17.23 -11.05
N LYS A 302 -12.51 18.34 -11.43
CA LYS A 302 -11.47 18.32 -12.46
C LYS A 302 -10.30 17.40 -12.06
N LEU A 303 -9.90 17.39 -10.79
CA LEU A 303 -8.84 16.49 -10.30
C LEU A 303 -9.26 15.02 -10.33
N LEU A 304 -10.53 14.70 -10.04
CA LEU A 304 -11.06 13.34 -10.22
C LEU A 304 -10.98 12.90 -11.68
N LEU A 305 -11.39 13.75 -12.61
CA LEU A 305 -11.33 13.44 -14.05
C LEU A 305 -9.88 13.28 -14.54
N LEU A 306 -8.97 14.16 -14.10
CA LEU A 306 -7.54 14.04 -14.41
C LEU A 306 -6.95 12.75 -13.83
N GLY A 307 -7.27 12.42 -12.57
CA GLY A 307 -6.81 11.20 -11.92
C GLY A 307 -7.32 9.95 -12.61
N SER A 308 -8.62 9.89 -12.91
CA SER A 308 -9.24 8.76 -13.63
C SER A 308 -8.70 8.61 -15.05
N GLY A 309 -8.52 9.72 -15.77
CA GLY A 309 -7.93 9.72 -17.11
C GLY A 309 -6.46 9.25 -17.10
N THR A 310 -5.68 9.74 -16.13
CA THR A 310 -4.28 9.31 -15.94
C THR A 310 -4.21 7.82 -15.59
N ALA A 311 -5.08 7.34 -14.69
CA ALA A 311 -5.15 5.93 -14.34
C ALA A 311 -5.51 5.06 -15.55
N LEU A 312 -6.45 5.49 -16.39
CA LEU A 312 -6.81 4.76 -17.62
C LEU A 312 -5.64 4.68 -18.61
N VAL A 313 -4.92 5.78 -18.83
CA VAL A 313 -3.74 5.80 -19.70
C VAL A 313 -2.65 4.89 -19.16
N LEU A 314 -2.36 4.96 -17.86
CA LEU A 314 -1.36 4.10 -17.21
C LEU A 314 -1.77 2.63 -17.26
N ALA A 315 -3.07 2.30 -17.10
CA ALA A 315 -3.58 0.94 -17.26
C ALA A 315 -3.38 0.44 -18.70
N ALA A 316 -3.64 1.27 -19.70
CA ALA A 316 -3.43 0.91 -21.10
C ALA A 316 -1.94 0.67 -21.41
N VAL A 317 -1.05 1.53 -20.93
CA VAL A 317 0.41 1.35 -21.08
C VAL A 317 0.86 0.08 -20.37
N LEU A 318 0.46 -0.11 -19.11
CA LEU A 318 0.81 -1.30 -18.32
C LEU A 318 0.33 -2.58 -19.00
N TYR A 319 -0.93 -2.61 -19.45
CA TYR A 319 -1.50 -3.77 -20.15
C TYR A 319 -0.77 -4.04 -21.47
N SER A 320 -0.42 -3.01 -22.24
CA SER A 320 0.33 -3.16 -23.48
C SER A 320 1.73 -3.76 -23.23
N VAL A 321 2.43 -3.33 -22.18
CA VAL A 321 3.73 -3.89 -21.79
C VAL A 321 3.57 -5.34 -21.36
N VAL A 322 2.60 -5.63 -20.49
CA VAL A 322 2.35 -6.99 -19.99
C VAL A 322 1.96 -7.92 -21.14
N PHE A 323 1.06 -7.47 -22.04
CA PHE A 323 0.61 -8.28 -23.17
C PHE A 323 1.72 -8.53 -24.20
N GLY A 324 2.52 -7.52 -24.52
CA GLY A 324 3.60 -7.61 -25.51
C GLY A 324 4.84 -8.32 -25.02
N ALA A 325 5.13 -8.27 -23.72
CA ALA A 325 6.33 -8.85 -23.12
C ALA A 325 6.04 -10.02 -22.16
N THR A 326 4.86 -10.65 -22.23
CA THR A 326 4.45 -11.69 -21.28
C THR A 326 5.49 -12.79 -21.16
N ASP A 327 6.02 -13.30 -22.29
CA ASP A 327 6.98 -14.40 -22.29
C ASP A 327 8.30 -14.03 -21.60
N ALA A 328 8.80 -12.82 -21.86
CA ALA A 328 10.00 -12.31 -21.21
C ALA A 328 9.79 -12.09 -19.70
N LEU A 329 8.64 -11.52 -19.30
CA LEU A 329 8.29 -11.28 -17.91
C LEU A 329 8.13 -12.59 -17.12
N VAL A 330 7.47 -13.60 -17.70
CA VAL A 330 7.34 -14.92 -17.09
C VAL A 330 8.70 -15.63 -17.03
N GLY A 331 9.53 -15.48 -18.07
CA GLY A 331 10.88 -16.06 -18.13
C GLY A 331 11.79 -15.61 -16.99
N ILE A 332 11.66 -14.37 -16.51
CA ILE A 332 12.45 -13.85 -15.39
C ILE A 332 12.29 -14.73 -14.12
N PHE A 333 11.08 -15.23 -13.87
CA PHE A 333 10.74 -15.99 -12.67
C PHE A 333 10.65 -17.50 -12.90
N ASN A 334 10.82 -18.00 -14.13
CA ASN A 334 10.75 -19.41 -14.49
C ASN A 334 12.16 -20.02 -14.62
N SER A 335 12.96 -19.97 -13.56
CA SER A 335 14.33 -20.50 -13.55
C SER A 335 14.41 -22.01 -13.81
N GLU A 336 13.36 -22.75 -13.44
CA GLU A 336 13.26 -24.21 -13.64
C GLU A 336 12.78 -24.60 -15.05
N ASN A 337 12.50 -23.63 -15.92
CA ASN A 337 11.96 -23.84 -17.27
C ASN A 337 10.68 -24.72 -17.29
N SER A 338 9.83 -24.61 -16.28
CA SER A 338 8.58 -25.34 -16.19
C SER A 338 7.58 -24.82 -17.23
N VAL A 339 7.31 -25.64 -18.25
CA VAL A 339 6.33 -25.31 -19.32
C VAL A 339 4.94 -25.08 -18.75
N ARG A 340 4.53 -25.91 -17.77
CA ARG A 340 3.19 -25.83 -17.16
C ARG A 340 3.03 -24.55 -16.33
N MET A 341 4.04 -24.16 -15.57
CA MET A 341 4.04 -22.91 -14.81
C MET A 341 3.98 -21.71 -15.76
N ALA A 342 4.78 -21.71 -16.83
CA ALA A 342 4.77 -20.66 -17.83
C ALA A 342 3.41 -20.50 -18.49
N GLN A 343 2.72 -21.58 -18.86
CA GLN A 343 1.38 -21.53 -19.44
C GLN A 343 0.35 -20.91 -18.49
N PHE A 344 0.38 -21.28 -17.20
CA PHE A 344 -0.51 -20.72 -16.20
C PHE A 344 -0.21 -19.24 -15.94
N ALA A 345 1.06 -18.87 -15.80
CA ALA A 345 1.48 -17.50 -15.61
C ALA A 345 1.14 -16.61 -16.81
N HIS A 346 1.35 -17.10 -18.03
CA HIS A 346 1.02 -16.39 -19.25
C HIS A 346 -0.49 -16.06 -19.34
N MET A 347 -1.35 -17.04 -19.04
CA MET A 347 -2.79 -16.80 -19.00
C MET A 347 -3.18 -15.87 -17.86
N GLY A 348 -2.59 -16.08 -16.66
CA GLY A 348 -2.80 -15.22 -15.49
C GLY A 348 -2.43 -13.76 -15.76
N MET A 349 -1.25 -13.52 -16.32
CA MET A 349 -0.81 -12.17 -16.69
C MET A 349 -1.81 -11.47 -17.61
N ARG A 350 -2.26 -12.12 -18.68
CA ARG A 350 -3.17 -11.53 -19.66
C ARG A 350 -4.56 -11.26 -19.10
N LEU A 351 -5.14 -12.17 -18.32
CA LEU A 351 -6.48 -12.01 -17.78
C LEU A 351 -6.50 -11.09 -16.57
N TYR A 352 -5.59 -11.29 -15.61
CA TYR A 352 -5.57 -10.52 -14.37
C TYR A 352 -5.36 -9.02 -14.62
N PHE A 353 -4.42 -8.67 -15.52
CA PHE A 353 -4.06 -7.29 -15.76
C PHE A 353 -5.14 -6.46 -16.48
N VAL A 354 -6.15 -7.09 -17.11
CA VAL A 354 -7.36 -6.40 -17.57
C VAL A 354 -8.07 -5.69 -16.41
N GLY A 355 -7.99 -6.24 -15.19
CA GLY A 355 -8.60 -5.66 -14.01
C GLY A 355 -8.09 -4.27 -13.66
N TYR A 356 -6.87 -3.92 -14.06
CA TYR A 356 -6.29 -2.62 -13.74
C TYR A 356 -6.96 -1.45 -14.47
N PHE A 357 -7.67 -1.67 -15.56
CA PHE A 357 -8.52 -0.64 -16.18
C PHE A 357 -9.61 -0.14 -15.22
N PHE A 358 -10.14 -1.04 -14.38
CA PHE A 358 -11.16 -0.73 -13.38
C PHE A 358 -10.54 -0.40 -12.02
N ALA A 359 -9.52 -1.15 -11.62
CA ALA A 359 -8.80 -0.96 -10.35
C ALA A 359 -8.21 0.45 -10.23
N GLY A 360 -7.62 0.97 -11.30
CA GLY A 360 -7.08 2.33 -11.34
C GLY A 360 -8.16 3.39 -11.04
N PHE A 361 -9.32 3.27 -11.66
CA PHE A 361 -10.46 4.14 -11.37
C PHE A 361 -10.94 3.99 -9.92
N ASN A 362 -11.11 2.77 -9.42
CA ASN A 362 -11.58 2.49 -8.06
C ASN A 362 -10.65 3.06 -7.00
N ILE A 363 -9.32 2.91 -7.17
CA ILE A 363 -8.30 3.45 -6.25
C ILE A 363 -8.37 4.98 -6.23
N VAL A 364 -8.40 5.62 -7.39
CA VAL A 364 -8.48 7.08 -7.51
C VAL A 364 -9.78 7.61 -6.92
N ALA A 365 -10.91 6.96 -7.22
CA ALA A 365 -12.22 7.38 -6.73
C ALA A 365 -12.35 7.22 -5.21
N ALA A 366 -11.83 6.14 -4.61
CA ALA A 366 -11.79 5.95 -3.16
C ALA A 366 -10.95 7.05 -2.47
N GLY A 367 -9.77 7.37 -3.03
CA GLY A 367 -8.94 8.48 -2.56
C GLY A 367 -9.63 9.83 -2.67
N TYR A 368 -10.32 10.08 -3.79
CA TYR A 368 -11.12 11.28 -4.01
C TYR A 368 -12.26 11.41 -3.00
N LEU A 369 -13.05 10.33 -2.78
CA LEU A 369 -14.15 10.32 -1.81
C LEU A 369 -13.66 10.61 -0.39
N SER A 370 -12.52 10.05 0.02
CA SER A 370 -11.88 10.40 1.30
C SER A 370 -11.50 11.88 1.34
N ALA A 371 -10.93 12.41 0.27
CA ALA A 371 -10.43 13.79 0.20
C ALA A 371 -11.54 14.86 0.19
N ILE A 372 -12.78 14.49 -0.20
CA ILE A 372 -13.96 15.37 -0.16
C ILE A 372 -14.87 15.09 1.06
N ASP A 373 -14.33 14.55 2.13
CA ASP A 373 -15.02 14.26 3.39
C ASP A 373 -16.25 13.33 3.25
N ARG A 374 -16.12 12.29 2.38
CA ARG A 374 -17.14 11.24 2.18
C ARG A 374 -16.60 9.88 2.60
N PRO A 375 -16.33 9.64 3.91
CA PRO A 375 -15.66 8.44 4.39
C PRO A 375 -16.48 7.16 4.20
N ALA A 376 -17.81 7.25 4.29
CA ALA A 376 -18.67 6.08 4.14
C ALA A 376 -18.57 5.48 2.73
N GLU A 377 -18.67 6.33 1.71
CA GLU A 377 -18.58 5.90 0.32
C GLU A 377 -17.16 5.44 -0.07
N ALA A 378 -16.13 6.12 0.46
CA ALA A 378 -14.73 5.69 0.30
C ALA A 378 -14.51 4.30 0.91
N SER A 379 -15.05 4.06 2.11
CA SER A 379 -14.97 2.77 2.81
C SER A 379 -15.71 1.67 2.06
N ILE A 380 -16.94 1.93 1.60
CA ILE A 380 -17.73 0.97 0.81
C ILE A 380 -16.97 0.57 -0.46
N THR A 381 -16.45 1.54 -1.21
CA THR A 381 -15.66 1.28 -2.41
C THR A 381 -14.44 0.42 -2.10
N SER A 382 -13.67 0.78 -1.07
CA SER A 382 -12.43 0.08 -0.70
C SER A 382 -12.70 -1.33 -0.17
N ILE A 383 -13.70 -1.52 0.69
CA ILE A 383 -14.05 -2.83 1.24
C ILE A 383 -14.62 -3.74 0.14
N CYS A 384 -15.48 -3.20 -0.72
CA CYS A 384 -16.01 -3.95 -1.86
C CYS A 384 -14.86 -4.46 -2.74
N ARG A 385 -13.98 -3.57 -3.15
CA ARG A 385 -12.83 -3.87 -3.98
C ARG A 385 -11.85 -4.85 -3.34
N GLY A 386 -11.38 -4.52 -2.13
CA GLY A 386 -10.24 -5.18 -1.50
C GLY A 386 -10.59 -6.48 -0.77
N MET A 387 -11.86 -6.71 -0.45
CA MET A 387 -12.27 -7.85 0.38
C MET A 387 -13.52 -8.54 -0.17
N ALA A 388 -14.66 -7.85 -0.22
CA ALA A 388 -15.94 -8.50 -0.48
C ALA A 388 -16.05 -9.05 -1.91
N ALA A 389 -15.90 -8.19 -2.93
CA ALA A 389 -16.08 -8.61 -4.31
C ALA A 389 -15.01 -9.60 -4.77
N ILE A 390 -13.73 -9.40 -4.38
CA ILE A 390 -12.65 -10.30 -4.79
C ILE A 390 -12.84 -11.71 -4.21
N VAL A 391 -13.23 -11.83 -2.94
CA VAL A 391 -13.48 -13.13 -2.32
C VAL A 391 -14.66 -13.84 -2.98
N VAL A 392 -15.79 -13.13 -3.13
CA VAL A 392 -17.00 -13.72 -3.73
C VAL A 392 -16.76 -14.11 -5.18
N CYS A 393 -16.18 -13.22 -5.99
CA CYS A 393 -15.88 -13.51 -7.40
C CYS A 393 -14.89 -14.66 -7.55
N SER A 394 -13.86 -14.72 -6.70
CA SER A 394 -12.88 -15.82 -6.74
C SER A 394 -13.52 -17.18 -6.43
N LEU A 395 -14.37 -17.25 -5.40
CA LEU A 395 -15.07 -18.46 -5.03
C LEU A 395 -16.10 -18.91 -6.09
N VAL A 396 -16.86 -17.98 -6.65
CA VAL A 396 -17.89 -18.30 -7.65
C VAL A 396 -17.26 -18.65 -8.98
N LEU A 397 -16.37 -17.82 -9.50
CA LEU A 397 -15.79 -18.02 -10.83
C LEU A 397 -14.83 -19.20 -10.86
N SER A 398 -14.12 -19.52 -9.77
CA SER A 398 -13.27 -20.71 -9.70
C SER A 398 -14.09 -22.00 -9.82
N ARG A 399 -15.31 -22.04 -9.25
CA ARG A 399 -16.22 -23.17 -9.37
C ARG A 399 -16.80 -23.33 -10.77
N LEU A 400 -17.07 -22.21 -11.46
CA LEU A 400 -17.69 -22.22 -12.79
C LEU A 400 -16.68 -22.47 -13.91
N PHE A 401 -15.48 -21.89 -13.81
CA PHE A 401 -14.50 -21.84 -14.89
C PHE A 401 -13.11 -22.35 -14.48
N GLY A 402 -12.99 -22.95 -13.29
CA GLY A 402 -11.72 -23.48 -12.77
C GLY A 402 -10.64 -22.40 -12.70
N MET A 403 -9.45 -22.72 -13.22
CA MET A 403 -8.30 -21.83 -13.20
C MET A 403 -8.55 -20.49 -13.91
N ASN A 404 -9.22 -20.51 -15.06
CA ASN A 404 -9.56 -19.29 -15.80
C ASN A 404 -10.50 -18.39 -14.98
N GLY A 405 -11.37 -18.99 -14.18
CA GLY A 405 -12.25 -18.28 -13.26
C GLY A 405 -11.48 -17.57 -12.16
N VAL A 406 -10.41 -18.17 -11.63
CA VAL A 406 -9.54 -17.50 -10.64
C VAL A 406 -8.87 -16.28 -11.27
N TRP A 407 -8.29 -16.39 -12.47
CA TRP A 407 -7.66 -15.26 -13.15
C TRP A 407 -8.65 -14.14 -13.52
N ALA A 408 -9.87 -14.50 -13.91
CA ALA A 408 -10.95 -13.56 -14.24
C ALA A 408 -11.58 -12.91 -13.00
N ALA A 409 -11.36 -13.45 -11.80
CA ALA A 409 -11.98 -12.94 -10.58
C ALA A 409 -11.57 -11.50 -10.26
N PHE A 410 -10.30 -11.14 -10.48
CA PHE A 410 -9.81 -9.78 -10.25
C PHE A 410 -10.48 -8.77 -11.20
N PRO A 411 -10.44 -8.91 -12.54
CA PRO A 411 -11.13 -7.97 -13.43
C PRO A 411 -12.63 -7.89 -13.18
N VAL A 412 -13.31 -9.00 -12.88
CA VAL A 412 -14.76 -8.99 -12.62
C VAL A 412 -15.07 -8.27 -11.31
N SER A 413 -14.34 -8.54 -10.24
CA SER A 413 -14.52 -7.86 -8.94
C SER A 413 -14.28 -6.36 -9.04
N GLU A 414 -13.25 -5.95 -9.77
CA GLU A 414 -12.94 -4.53 -9.98
C GLU A 414 -13.96 -3.83 -10.87
N LEU A 415 -14.50 -4.51 -11.88
CA LEU A 415 -15.61 -4.01 -12.72
C LEU A 415 -16.88 -3.79 -11.88
N LEU A 416 -17.29 -4.77 -11.06
CA LEU A 416 -18.46 -4.66 -10.19
C LEU A 416 -18.28 -3.51 -9.20
N THR A 417 -17.09 -3.37 -8.64
CA THR A 417 -16.77 -2.24 -7.75
C THR A 417 -16.79 -0.91 -8.51
N ALA A 418 -16.31 -0.85 -9.75
CA ALA A 418 -16.34 0.37 -10.55
C ALA A 418 -17.78 0.84 -10.84
N LEU A 419 -18.68 -0.09 -11.13
CA LEU A 419 -20.11 0.22 -11.30
C LEU A 419 -20.73 0.75 -10.00
N LEU A 420 -20.44 0.12 -8.85
CA LEU A 420 -20.86 0.59 -7.53
C LEU A 420 -20.32 2.00 -7.24
N THR A 421 -19.01 2.20 -7.46
CA THR A 421 -18.35 3.48 -7.21
C THR A 421 -18.94 4.60 -8.08
N LEU A 422 -19.18 4.32 -9.35
CA LEU A 422 -19.82 5.26 -10.27
C LEU A 422 -21.23 5.62 -9.78
N PHE A 423 -22.01 4.63 -9.35
CA PHE A 423 -23.34 4.86 -8.76
C PHE A 423 -23.26 5.77 -7.52
N LEU A 424 -22.31 5.53 -6.61
CA LEU A 424 -22.10 6.35 -5.41
C LEU A 424 -21.70 7.79 -5.73
N LEU A 425 -20.88 7.98 -6.79
CA LEU A 425 -20.48 9.31 -7.25
C LEU A 425 -21.67 10.07 -7.88
N LEU A 426 -22.51 9.39 -8.66
CA LEU A 426 -23.64 10.01 -9.38
C LEU A 426 -24.87 10.27 -8.52
N ARG A 427 -25.13 9.44 -7.49
CA ARG A 427 -26.33 9.52 -6.66
C ARG A 427 -26.46 10.88 -5.96
N ARG A 428 -25.37 11.53 -5.59
CA ARG A 428 -25.38 12.81 -4.84
C ARG A 428 -25.21 14.07 -5.69
N THR A 429 -24.86 13.96 -6.97
CA THR A 429 -24.92 15.11 -7.88
C THR A 429 -26.36 15.57 -8.13
N LYS A 430 -27.37 14.77 -7.73
CA LYS A 430 -28.82 15.13 -7.84
C LYS A 430 -29.40 15.79 -6.58
N THR A 431 -28.64 15.78 -5.45
CA THR A 431 -29.12 16.28 -4.14
C THR A 431 -28.40 17.54 -3.65
N GLU A 432 -27.39 18.02 -4.37
CA GLU A 432 -26.65 19.27 -4.17
C GLU A 432 -26.82 20.22 -5.36
#